data_be9e384412560782ec757d171522d759
#
_entry.id   be9e384412560782ec757d171522d759
#
_cell.length_a   1.000
_cell.length_b   1.000
_cell.length_c   1.000
_cell.angle_alpha   90.00
_cell.angle_beta   90.00
_cell.angle_gamma   90.00
#
_symmetry.space_group_name_H-M   'P 1'
#
loop_
_entity.id
_entity.type
_entity.pdbx_description
1 polymer ?
#
loop_
_entity_poly.entity_id
_entity_poly.type
_entity_poly.pdbx_seq_one_letter_code
_entity_poly.pdbx_strand_id
1 'polypeptide(L)'
;GIYSAENPLGRTVEFGIREFAMSALCSGMRLHGGLRPFCATFLVFADYLRPQLRVASLMKLPLIYIFTHDSIYVGEDGPTHQPVEVLASLRAIPGVQVLRPGDAQETAEAWNMAMESTDHPVCIVLTRQDLQGYEKEDSNWKENIKKGAYVAKKGTDNPDITVLATGSEVSM
;
A
#
# COMPACT_ATOMS: atom_id res chain seq x y z
N GLY A 1 14.48 -6.03 16.48
CA GLY A 1 15.16 -4.84 16.98
C GLY A 1 15.75 -4.02 15.82
N ILE A 2 16.24 -2.83 16.12
CA ILE A 2 16.87 -1.92 15.15
C ILE A 2 18.23 -2.48 14.75
N TYR A 3 18.54 -2.43 13.46
CA TYR A 3 19.84 -2.78 12.91
C TYR A 3 20.88 -1.70 13.29
N SER A 4 21.95 -2.12 13.93
CA SER A 4 23.06 -1.25 14.32
C SER A 4 24.37 -2.04 14.41
N ALA A 5 25.49 -1.35 14.70
CA ALA A 5 26.76 -2.02 14.95
C ALA A 5 26.68 -2.97 16.16
N GLU A 6 25.88 -2.63 17.16
CA GLU A 6 25.65 -3.42 18.38
C GLU A 6 24.59 -4.52 18.16
N ASN A 7 23.76 -4.40 17.12
CA ASN A 7 22.71 -5.36 16.79
C ASN A 7 22.67 -5.67 15.29
N PRO A 8 23.67 -6.38 14.75
CA PRO A 8 23.76 -6.66 13.32
C PRO A 8 22.69 -7.65 12.80
N LEU A 9 21.93 -8.26 13.70
CA LEU A 9 20.78 -9.12 13.36
C LEU A 9 19.44 -8.38 13.46
N GLY A 10 19.46 -7.09 13.72
CA GLY A 10 18.27 -6.24 13.72
C GLY A 10 17.59 -6.24 12.35
N ARG A 11 16.26 -6.26 12.35
CA ARG A 11 15.44 -6.34 11.12
C ARG A 11 14.81 -5.01 10.74
N THR A 12 14.98 -3.98 11.53
CA THR A 12 14.43 -2.65 11.29
C THR A 12 15.58 -1.70 11.00
N VAL A 13 15.54 -1.02 9.87
CA VAL A 13 16.53 -0.01 9.50
C VAL A 13 15.84 1.35 9.52
N GLU A 14 16.40 2.28 10.30
CA GLU A 14 15.93 3.64 10.39
C GLU A 14 16.68 4.52 9.38
N PHE A 15 15.94 5.21 8.51
CA PHE A 15 16.49 6.01 7.43
C PHE A 15 16.49 7.51 7.73
N GLY A 16 15.75 7.95 8.76
CA GLY A 16 15.40 9.35 8.88
C GLY A 16 14.56 9.82 7.68
N ILE A 17 14.60 11.10 7.36
CA ILE A 17 13.84 11.68 6.23
C ILE A 17 14.65 11.48 4.94
N ARG A 18 14.58 10.27 4.36
CA ARG A 18 15.33 9.87 3.16
C ARG A 18 14.59 8.81 2.35
N GLU A 19 13.39 9.12 1.87
CA GLU A 19 12.47 8.18 1.20
C GLU A 19 13.10 7.56 -0.06
N PHE A 20 13.80 8.35 -0.87
CA PHE A 20 14.49 7.85 -2.05
C PHE A 20 15.58 6.83 -1.67
N ALA A 21 16.43 7.15 -0.70
CA ALA A 21 17.50 6.27 -0.26
C ALA A 21 16.95 4.99 0.39
N MET A 22 15.89 5.09 1.19
CA MET A 22 15.17 3.96 1.76
C MET A 22 14.70 2.99 0.67
N SER A 23 14.02 3.47 -0.35
CA SER A 23 13.54 2.66 -1.46
C SER A 23 14.69 2.06 -2.28
N ALA A 24 15.76 2.82 -2.53
CA ALA A 24 16.94 2.34 -3.25
C ALA A 24 17.66 1.23 -2.50
N LEU A 25 17.80 1.34 -1.19
CA LEU A 25 18.38 0.30 -0.33
C LEU A 25 17.53 -0.97 -0.33
N CYS A 26 16.20 -0.85 -0.25
CA CYS A 26 15.30 -2.01 -0.39
C CYS A 26 15.49 -2.70 -1.76
N SER A 27 15.63 -1.94 -2.83
CA SER A 27 15.93 -2.49 -4.16
C SER A 27 17.28 -3.24 -4.16
N GLY A 28 18.32 -2.66 -3.57
CA GLY A 28 19.63 -3.30 -3.44
C GLY A 28 19.57 -4.60 -2.62
N MET A 29 18.88 -4.60 -1.49
CA MET A 29 18.68 -5.80 -0.67
C MET A 29 17.96 -6.90 -1.45
N ARG A 30 16.92 -6.54 -2.22
CA ARG A 30 16.19 -7.49 -3.04
C ARG A 30 17.03 -8.08 -4.16
N LEU A 31 17.85 -7.26 -4.82
CA LEU A 31 18.76 -7.68 -5.88
C LEU A 31 19.88 -8.58 -5.35
N HIS A 32 20.39 -8.30 -4.16
CA HIS A 32 21.38 -9.16 -3.51
C HIS A 32 20.85 -10.58 -3.26
N GLY A 33 19.54 -10.69 -2.99
CA GLY A 33 18.87 -11.97 -2.72
C GLY A 33 18.83 -12.32 -1.23
N GLY A 34 18.04 -13.36 -0.91
CA GLY A 34 17.88 -13.84 0.46
C GLY A 34 16.99 -12.99 1.38
N LEU A 35 16.61 -11.77 0.95
CA LEU A 35 15.77 -10.86 1.71
C LEU A 35 14.54 -10.43 0.91
N ARG A 36 13.46 -10.21 1.61
CA ARG A 36 12.25 -9.56 1.08
C ARG A 36 11.92 -8.34 1.92
N PRO A 37 12.57 -7.21 1.65
CA PRO A 37 12.37 -5.99 2.40
C PRO A 37 11.04 -5.34 2.05
N PHE A 38 10.51 -4.59 3.00
CA PHE A 38 9.47 -3.59 2.76
C PHE A 38 9.90 -2.26 3.36
N CYS A 39 9.38 -1.17 2.84
CA CYS A 39 9.63 0.17 3.36
C CYS A 39 8.32 0.93 3.54
N ALA A 40 8.31 1.88 4.47
CA ALA A 40 7.11 2.59 4.87
C ALA A 40 7.36 4.09 5.04
N THR A 41 6.39 4.89 4.61
CA THR A 41 6.32 6.33 4.84
C THR A 41 4.86 6.80 4.73
N PHE A 42 4.57 8.07 4.99
CA PHE A 42 3.26 8.65 4.70
C PHE A 42 3.01 8.72 3.20
N LEU A 43 1.76 8.59 2.77
CA LEU A 43 1.41 8.54 1.36
C LEU A 43 1.87 9.78 0.58
N VAL A 44 1.74 10.97 1.16
CA VAL A 44 2.19 12.21 0.52
C VAL A 44 3.68 12.19 0.18
N PHE A 45 4.50 11.51 0.98
CA PHE A 45 5.96 11.41 0.75
C PHE A 45 6.34 10.33 -0.26
N ALA A 46 5.37 9.63 -0.84
CA ALA A 46 5.61 8.81 -2.02
C ALA A 46 6.24 9.63 -3.15
N ASP A 47 5.99 10.93 -3.23
CA ASP A 47 6.57 11.81 -4.24
C ASP A 47 8.11 11.86 -4.17
N TYR A 48 8.69 11.71 -2.98
CA TYR A 48 10.14 11.69 -2.81
C TYR A 48 10.78 10.35 -3.21
N LEU A 49 10.05 9.23 -3.15
CA LEU A 49 10.56 7.91 -3.56
C LEU A 49 10.06 7.45 -4.93
N ARG A 50 9.13 8.17 -5.54
CA ARG A 50 8.49 7.81 -6.83
C ARG A 50 9.47 7.44 -7.93
N PRO A 51 10.59 8.16 -8.17
CA PRO A 51 11.55 7.76 -9.20
C PRO A 51 12.10 6.36 -8.95
N GLN A 52 12.39 6.01 -7.70
CA GLN A 52 12.91 4.69 -7.35
C GLN A 52 11.84 3.60 -7.43
N LEU A 53 10.59 3.88 -7.05
CA LEU A 53 9.46 2.97 -7.26
C LEU A 53 9.30 2.64 -8.76
N ARG A 54 9.40 3.66 -9.62
CA ARG A 54 9.36 3.46 -11.07
C ARG A 54 10.51 2.59 -11.57
N VAL A 55 11.72 2.79 -11.06
CA VAL A 55 12.89 1.94 -11.39
C VAL A 55 12.67 0.52 -10.90
N ALA A 56 12.15 0.31 -9.68
CA ALA A 56 11.81 -1.01 -9.16
C ALA A 56 10.82 -1.74 -10.07
N SER A 57 9.80 -1.03 -10.58
CA SER A 57 8.85 -1.59 -11.54
C SER A 57 9.51 -1.98 -12.86
N LEU A 58 10.34 -1.11 -13.45
CA LEU A 58 11.09 -1.41 -14.67
C LEU A 58 12.02 -2.63 -14.53
N MET A 59 12.59 -2.81 -13.35
CA MET A 59 13.45 -3.94 -13.00
C MET A 59 12.68 -5.19 -12.58
N LYS A 60 11.35 -5.12 -12.54
CA LYS A 60 10.44 -6.20 -12.08
C LYS A 60 10.79 -6.71 -10.68
N LEU A 61 11.09 -5.80 -9.76
CA LEU A 61 11.42 -6.14 -8.39
C LEU A 61 10.14 -6.26 -7.54
N PRO A 62 9.87 -7.40 -6.92
CA PRO A 62 8.72 -7.58 -6.04
C PRO A 62 9.00 -6.97 -4.66
N LEU A 63 9.02 -5.64 -4.61
CA LEU A 63 9.16 -4.85 -3.39
C LEU A 63 7.80 -4.50 -2.82
N ILE A 64 7.73 -4.34 -1.51
CA ILE A 64 6.52 -3.95 -0.81
C ILE A 64 6.72 -2.54 -0.25
N TYR A 65 5.81 -1.64 -0.60
CA TYR A 65 5.75 -0.25 -0.14
C TYR A 65 4.51 -0.07 0.71
N ILE A 66 4.69 0.38 1.94
CA ILE A 66 3.57 0.70 2.83
C ILE A 66 3.46 2.21 2.91
N PHE A 67 2.32 2.71 2.49
CA PHE A 67 1.98 4.12 2.59
C PHE A 67 0.84 4.30 3.59
N THR A 68 1.05 5.12 4.60
CA THR A 68 0.04 5.44 5.61
C THR A 68 -0.47 6.87 5.46
N HIS A 69 -1.49 7.24 6.23
CA HIS A 69 -2.03 8.60 6.23
C HIS A 69 -2.59 9.01 4.86
N ASP A 70 -3.47 8.16 4.32
CA ASP A 70 -3.91 8.18 2.92
C ASP A 70 -5.13 9.05 2.61
N SER A 71 -5.83 9.56 3.61
CA SER A 71 -7.16 10.17 3.43
C SER A 71 -7.28 11.54 4.09
N ILE A 72 -8.45 12.15 3.96
CA ILE A 72 -8.83 13.39 4.66
C ILE A 72 -8.73 13.28 6.18
N TYR A 73 -8.71 12.06 6.71
CA TYR A 73 -8.56 11.78 8.15
C TYR A 73 -7.11 11.87 8.65
N VAL A 74 -6.18 12.34 7.83
CA VAL A 74 -4.83 12.71 8.29
C VAL A 74 -4.92 13.72 9.44
N GLY A 75 -5.92 14.60 9.39
CA GLY A 75 -6.25 15.50 10.51
C GLY A 75 -5.40 16.75 10.53
N GLU A 76 -4.73 17.03 11.66
CA GLU A 76 -4.14 18.33 12.00
C GLU A 76 -2.79 18.60 11.32
N ASP A 77 -2.25 17.67 10.56
CA ASP A 77 -0.91 17.78 9.94
C ASP A 77 -0.85 18.87 8.85
N GLY A 78 -2.01 19.33 8.40
CA GLY A 78 -2.15 20.44 7.46
C GLY A 78 -1.93 20.06 5.99
N PRO A 79 -1.97 21.05 5.07
CA PRO A 79 -2.02 20.81 3.64
C PRO A 79 -0.75 20.16 3.08
N THR A 80 0.38 20.29 3.75
CA THR A 80 1.64 19.65 3.34
C THR A 80 1.64 18.14 3.49
N HIS A 81 0.67 17.58 4.22
CA HIS A 81 0.56 16.16 4.50
C HIS A 81 -0.70 15.51 3.91
N GLN A 82 -1.55 16.29 3.23
CA GLN A 82 -2.80 15.82 2.62
C GLN A 82 -2.56 15.24 1.21
N PRO A 83 -2.70 13.92 1.02
CA PRO A 83 -2.35 13.26 -0.25
C PRO A 83 -3.53 13.27 -1.23
N VAL A 84 -3.82 14.39 -1.86
CA VAL A 84 -4.98 14.53 -2.76
C VAL A 84 -4.80 13.76 -4.07
N GLU A 85 -3.69 14.00 -4.78
CA GLU A 85 -3.41 13.44 -6.12
C GLU A 85 -2.53 12.18 -6.09
N VAL A 86 -1.90 11.88 -4.96
CA VAL A 86 -0.81 10.90 -4.87
C VAL A 86 -1.29 9.49 -5.24
N LEU A 87 -2.49 9.09 -4.79
CA LEU A 87 -3.04 7.76 -5.09
C LEU A 87 -3.23 7.55 -6.61
N ALA A 88 -3.82 8.53 -7.28
CA ALA A 88 -4.00 8.48 -8.73
C ALA A 88 -2.67 8.41 -9.46
N SER A 89 -1.68 9.17 -9.00
CA SER A 89 -0.36 9.22 -9.59
C SER A 89 0.44 7.92 -9.41
N LEU A 90 0.27 7.21 -8.28
CA LEU A 90 0.85 5.87 -8.09
C LEU A 90 0.22 4.86 -9.04
N ARG A 91 -1.10 4.89 -9.20
CA ARG A 91 -1.84 4.02 -10.14
C ARG A 91 -1.47 4.27 -11.61
N ALA A 92 -0.95 5.45 -11.94
CA ALA A 92 -0.48 5.77 -13.29
C ALA A 92 0.89 5.17 -13.62
N ILE A 93 1.64 4.63 -12.66
CA ILE A 93 2.95 4.03 -12.92
C ILE A 93 2.76 2.60 -13.47
N PRO A 94 3.21 2.33 -14.71
CA PRO A 94 3.06 1.00 -15.28
C PRO A 94 3.77 -0.08 -14.45
N GLY A 95 3.11 -1.22 -14.24
CA GLY A 95 3.68 -2.34 -13.52
C GLY A 95 3.72 -2.19 -11.99
N VAL A 96 3.13 -1.13 -11.43
CA VAL A 96 2.93 -0.98 -9.98
C VAL A 96 1.53 -1.42 -9.61
N GLN A 97 1.40 -2.35 -8.68
CA GLN A 97 0.12 -2.70 -8.09
C GLN A 97 -0.16 -1.81 -6.87
N VAL A 98 -1.34 -1.21 -6.80
CA VAL A 98 -1.74 -0.35 -5.68
C VAL A 98 -2.99 -0.93 -5.02
N LEU A 99 -2.85 -1.36 -3.78
CA LEU A 99 -3.90 -1.93 -2.94
C LEU A 99 -4.26 -0.93 -1.84
N ARG A 100 -5.54 -0.64 -1.69
CA ARG A 100 -6.04 0.28 -0.66
C ARG A 100 -7.17 -0.39 0.12
N PRO A 101 -6.82 -1.22 1.12
CA PRO A 101 -7.79 -1.99 1.89
C PRO A 101 -8.67 -1.11 2.77
N GLY A 102 -9.95 -1.50 2.92
CA GLY A 102 -10.95 -0.79 3.70
C GLY A 102 -11.09 -1.25 5.14
N ASP A 103 -10.50 -2.41 5.50
CA ASP A 103 -10.50 -2.93 6.85
C ASP A 103 -9.32 -3.90 7.12
N ALA A 104 -9.26 -4.46 8.34
CA ALA A 104 -8.20 -5.36 8.74
C ALA A 104 -8.18 -6.67 7.93
N GLN A 105 -9.33 -7.18 7.51
CA GLN A 105 -9.40 -8.41 6.71
C GLN A 105 -8.86 -8.19 5.31
N GLU A 106 -9.23 -7.08 4.67
CA GLU A 106 -8.66 -6.69 3.38
C GLU A 106 -7.17 -6.37 3.48
N THR A 107 -6.73 -5.78 4.60
CA THR A 107 -5.30 -5.53 4.85
C THR A 107 -4.52 -6.84 4.89
N ALA A 108 -5.05 -7.87 5.57
CA ALA A 108 -4.40 -9.19 5.59
C ALA A 108 -4.33 -9.79 4.18
N GLU A 109 -5.39 -9.65 3.37
CA GLU A 109 -5.38 -10.14 1.99
C GLU A 109 -4.45 -9.32 1.08
N ALA A 110 -4.35 -8.00 1.30
CA ALA A 110 -3.39 -7.16 0.58
C ALA A 110 -1.93 -7.59 0.87
N TRP A 111 -1.62 -7.97 2.11
CA TRP A 111 -0.32 -8.55 2.45
C TRP A 111 -0.09 -9.90 1.77
N ASN A 112 -1.11 -10.79 1.70
CA ASN A 112 -1.01 -12.05 0.97
C ASN A 112 -0.68 -11.79 -0.51
N MET A 113 -1.43 -10.91 -1.17
CA MET A 113 -1.19 -10.53 -2.57
C MET A 113 0.21 -9.94 -2.77
N ALA A 114 0.66 -9.06 -1.86
CA ALA A 114 1.99 -8.49 -1.92
C ALA A 114 3.09 -9.54 -1.74
N MET A 115 2.89 -10.52 -0.88
CA MET A 115 3.83 -11.63 -0.67
C MET A 115 3.83 -12.63 -1.84
N GLU A 116 2.74 -12.78 -2.57
CA GLU A 116 2.63 -13.61 -3.77
C GLU A 116 3.28 -12.96 -4.99
N SER A 117 3.44 -11.63 -5.01
CA SER A 117 4.08 -10.93 -6.14
C SER A 117 5.51 -11.42 -6.37
N THR A 118 5.87 -11.71 -7.61
CA THR A 118 7.22 -12.20 -8.00
C THR A 118 7.96 -11.28 -8.94
N ASP A 119 7.27 -10.37 -9.62
CA ASP A 119 7.82 -9.60 -10.75
C ASP A 119 7.38 -8.13 -10.81
N HIS A 120 6.72 -7.64 -9.75
CA HIS A 120 6.29 -6.24 -9.70
C HIS A 120 6.20 -5.72 -8.27
N PRO A 121 6.41 -4.41 -8.06
CA PRO A 121 6.25 -3.80 -6.75
C PRO A 121 4.77 -3.63 -6.39
N VAL A 122 4.46 -3.80 -5.11
CA VAL A 122 3.13 -3.66 -4.54
C VAL A 122 3.14 -2.53 -3.51
N CYS A 123 2.22 -1.60 -3.66
CA CYS A 123 1.96 -0.52 -2.71
C CYS A 123 0.70 -0.87 -1.91
N ILE A 124 0.81 -0.98 -0.60
CA ILE A 124 -0.32 -1.11 0.32
C ILE A 124 -0.55 0.26 0.95
N VAL A 125 -1.71 0.83 0.71
CA VAL A 125 -2.08 2.18 1.13
C VAL A 125 -3.05 2.10 2.29
N LEU A 126 -2.63 2.62 3.43
CA LEU A 126 -3.34 2.49 4.71
C LEU A 126 -3.70 3.87 5.26
N THR A 127 -4.72 3.90 6.09
CA THR A 127 -5.18 5.11 6.75
C THR A 127 -4.46 5.37 8.07
N ARG A 128 -4.63 6.57 8.62
CA ARG A 128 -4.11 6.96 9.94
C ARG A 128 -4.96 6.41 11.09
N GLN A 129 -6.28 6.50 10.94
CA GLN A 129 -7.24 6.11 11.98
C GLN A 129 -7.54 4.62 11.98
N ASP A 130 -8.07 4.14 13.10
CA ASP A 130 -8.63 2.80 13.17
C ASP A 130 -9.90 2.70 12.34
N LEU A 131 -10.03 1.60 11.61
CA LEU A 131 -11.21 1.29 10.80
C LEU A 131 -11.98 0.13 11.42
N GLN A 132 -13.29 0.25 11.43
CA GLN A 132 -14.16 -0.87 11.79
C GLN A 132 -14.25 -1.86 10.64
N GLY A 133 -14.24 -3.14 10.97
CA GLY A 133 -14.52 -4.19 9.99
C GLY A 133 -15.99 -4.12 9.55
N TYR A 134 -16.22 -4.47 8.30
CA TYR A 134 -17.57 -4.56 7.72
C TYR A 134 -17.82 -5.95 7.16
N GLU A 135 -19.10 -6.34 7.16
CA GLU A 135 -19.54 -7.60 6.58
C GLU A 135 -19.42 -7.55 5.05
N LYS A 136 -18.90 -8.61 4.49
CA LYS A 136 -18.79 -8.79 3.04
C LYS A 136 -19.83 -9.81 2.60
N GLU A 137 -20.85 -9.36 1.89
CA GLU A 137 -21.95 -10.23 1.39
C GLU A 137 -21.48 -11.21 0.32
N ASP A 138 -20.37 -10.93 -0.35
CA ASP A 138 -19.74 -11.86 -1.29
C ASP A 138 -18.92 -12.91 -0.53
N SER A 139 -19.40 -14.16 -0.48
CA SER A 139 -18.68 -15.26 0.16
C SER A 139 -17.33 -15.56 -0.49
N ASN A 140 -17.11 -15.17 -1.74
CA ASN A 140 -15.87 -15.34 -2.48
C ASN A 140 -15.03 -14.06 -2.57
N TRP A 141 -15.26 -13.09 -1.70
CA TRP A 141 -14.61 -11.79 -1.76
C TRP A 141 -13.08 -11.86 -1.81
N LYS A 142 -12.45 -12.84 -1.13
CA LYS A 142 -10.98 -13.03 -1.14
C LYS A 142 -10.43 -13.39 -2.52
N GLU A 143 -11.18 -14.13 -3.31
CA GLU A 143 -10.79 -14.43 -4.69
C GLU A 143 -11.14 -13.26 -5.63
N ASN A 144 -12.23 -12.57 -5.35
CA ASN A 144 -12.68 -11.47 -6.18
C ASN A 144 -11.87 -10.19 -5.98
N ILE A 145 -11.38 -9.91 -4.77
CA ILE A 145 -10.49 -8.76 -4.52
C ILE A 145 -9.21 -8.84 -5.36
N LYS A 146 -8.71 -10.04 -5.65
CA LYS A 146 -7.55 -10.26 -6.52
C LYS A 146 -7.80 -9.81 -7.97
N LYS A 147 -9.05 -9.71 -8.37
CA LYS A 147 -9.46 -9.17 -9.68
C LYS A 147 -9.57 -7.64 -9.71
N GLY A 148 -9.38 -6.99 -8.57
CA GLY A 148 -9.35 -5.53 -8.42
C GLY A 148 -10.58 -4.92 -7.75
N ALA A 149 -11.71 -5.63 -7.71
CA ALA A 149 -12.93 -5.18 -7.04
C ALA A 149 -13.87 -6.37 -6.75
N TYR A 150 -14.73 -6.20 -5.76
CA TYR A 150 -15.79 -7.15 -5.43
C TYR A 150 -17.03 -6.41 -4.91
N VAL A 151 -18.16 -7.08 -4.87
CA VAL A 151 -19.40 -6.52 -4.35
C VAL A 151 -19.43 -6.70 -2.83
N ALA A 152 -19.08 -5.67 -2.08
CA ALA A 152 -19.08 -5.70 -0.63
C ALA A 152 -20.52 -5.77 -0.06
N LYS A 153 -21.44 -5.01 -0.68
CA LYS A 153 -22.86 -5.00 -0.31
C LYS A 153 -23.73 -4.98 -1.57
N LYS A 154 -24.67 -5.88 -1.64
CA LYS A 154 -25.62 -5.95 -2.76
C LYS A 154 -26.73 -4.90 -2.57
N GLY A 155 -27.08 -4.28 -3.64
CA GLY A 155 -28.30 -3.47 -3.75
C GLY A 155 -29.51 -4.27 -4.21
N THR A 156 -30.47 -3.58 -4.80
CA THR A 156 -31.60 -4.19 -5.53
C THR A 156 -31.11 -4.79 -6.86
N ASP A 157 -31.96 -5.61 -7.51
CA ASP A 157 -31.64 -6.20 -8.83
C ASP A 157 -31.43 -5.15 -9.92
N ASN A 158 -32.05 -3.98 -9.79
CA ASN A 158 -31.90 -2.85 -10.70
C ASN A 158 -31.57 -1.59 -9.90
N PRO A 159 -30.31 -1.38 -9.47
CA PRO A 159 -29.92 -0.22 -8.70
C PRO A 159 -29.91 1.05 -9.56
N ASP A 160 -30.44 2.13 -9.04
CA ASP A 160 -30.32 3.44 -9.68
C ASP A 160 -28.87 4.00 -9.61
N ILE A 161 -28.11 3.58 -8.59
CA ILE A 161 -26.74 4.04 -8.34
C ILE A 161 -25.89 2.85 -7.90
N THR A 162 -24.68 2.78 -8.46
CA THR A 162 -23.61 1.90 -7.97
C THR A 162 -22.50 2.76 -7.37
N VAL A 163 -22.15 2.52 -6.10
CA VAL A 163 -21.08 3.23 -5.39
C VAL A 163 -19.82 2.41 -5.45
N LEU A 164 -18.73 3.02 -5.92
CA LEU A 164 -17.39 2.46 -5.87
C LEU A 164 -16.62 3.14 -4.74
N ALA A 165 -16.15 2.36 -3.79
CA ALA A 165 -15.38 2.85 -2.65
C ALA A 165 -14.11 2.05 -2.45
N THR A 166 -13.10 2.64 -1.80
CA THR A 166 -11.82 2.01 -1.50
C THR A 166 -11.23 2.62 -0.24
N GLY A 167 -10.47 1.83 0.53
CA GLY A 167 -9.84 2.32 1.75
C GLY A 167 -10.83 2.74 2.82
N SER A 168 -10.50 3.80 3.55
CA SER A 168 -11.32 4.30 4.66
C SER A 168 -12.74 4.76 4.26
N GLU A 169 -12.96 5.04 2.99
CA GLU A 169 -14.25 5.51 2.49
C GLU A 169 -15.27 4.38 2.29
N VAL A 170 -14.86 3.12 2.39
CA VAL A 170 -15.80 1.99 2.27
C VAL A 170 -16.81 1.94 3.42
N SER A 171 -16.39 2.35 4.62
CA SER A 171 -17.25 2.34 5.82
C SER A 171 -18.06 3.62 6.02
N MET A 172 -17.94 4.60 5.13
CA MET A 172 -18.69 5.87 5.16
C MET A 172 -20.05 5.73 4.50
#